data_7b253a1ea615534d0a42eb9d9946219d
#
_entry.id   7b253a1ea615534d0a42eb9d9946219d
#
_cell.length_a   1.000
_cell.length_b   1.000
_cell.length_c   1.000
_cell.angle_alpha   90.00
_cell.angle_beta   90.00
_cell.angle_gamma   90.00
#
_symmetry.space_group_name_H-M   'P 1'
#
loop_
_entity.id
_entity.type
_entity.pdbx_description
1 polymer ?
#
loop_
_entity_poly.entity_id
_entity_poly.type
_entity_poly.pdbx_seq_one_letter_code
_entity_poly.pdbx_strand_id
1 'polypeptide(L)'
;MVALLQLHGIRVDLSDTAWTARGESFVIDSIITSQRSFQGHHEVRLKGRWERGPQALPPKSFIVSTAQPRGALIVYLLEPESDDGLTTWNLFDSQLKKGGRFPVTRIFDLSRRGRRAVLRRSSASTQLQLQH
;
A
#
# COMPACT_ATOMS: atom_id res chain seq x y z
N MET A 1 -8.15 -1.29 -6.35
CA MET A 1 -7.73 -0.98 -4.97
C MET A 1 -8.17 0.40 -4.51
N VAL A 2 -7.80 1.48 -5.17
CA VAL A 2 -8.20 2.86 -4.77
C VAL A 2 -9.72 2.99 -4.65
N ALA A 3 -10.47 2.48 -5.62
CA ALA A 3 -11.93 2.48 -5.56
C ALA A 3 -12.47 1.76 -4.32
N LEU A 4 -11.82 0.68 -3.86
CA LEU A 4 -12.20 -0.02 -2.65
C LEU A 4 -11.99 0.83 -1.39
N LEU A 5 -10.87 1.55 -1.31
CA LEU A 5 -10.60 2.48 -0.20
C LEU A 5 -11.65 3.60 -0.17
N GLN A 6 -11.95 4.17 -1.32
CA GLN A 6 -12.98 5.22 -1.44
C GLN A 6 -14.37 4.73 -1.07
N LEU A 7 -14.71 3.49 -1.42
CA LEU A 7 -15.96 2.86 -1.04
C LEU A 7 -16.11 2.75 0.49
N HIS A 8 -15.01 2.58 1.20
CA HIS A 8 -14.97 2.60 2.67
C HIS A 8 -14.91 4.00 3.27
N GLY A 9 -15.09 5.05 2.47
CA GLY A 9 -15.06 6.43 2.93
C GLY A 9 -13.65 6.98 3.22
N ILE A 10 -12.62 6.34 2.69
CA ILE A 10 -11.24 6.77 2.82
C ILE A 10 -10.91 7.75 1.71
N ARG A 11 -10.43 8.94 2.07
CA ARG A 11 -9.95 9.92 1.10
C ARG A 11 -8.57 9.53 0.58
N VAL A 12 -8.44 9.51 -0.74
CA VAL A 12 -7.20 9.24 -1.45
C VAL A 12 -6.87 10.44 -2.33
N ASP A 13 -5.69 10.99 -2.16
CA ASP A 13 -5.18 12.10 -2.97
C ASP A 13 -4.22 11.56 -4.05
N LEU A 14 -4.05 12.31 -5.13
CA LEU A 14 -3.12 11.98 -6.21
C LEU A 14 -2.02 13.05 -6.27
N SER A 15 -0.76 12.63 -6.26
CA SER A 15 0.36 13.53 -6.47
C SER A 15 0.60 13.75 -7.96
N ASP A 16 0.63 15.01 -8.40
CA ASP A 16 0.89 15.36 -9.82
C ASP A 16 2.38 15.36 -10.16
N THR A 17 3.24 15.56 -9.18
CA THR A 17 4.69 15.70 -9.36
C THR A 17 5.46 14.62 -8.60
N ALA A 18 6.68 14.34 -9.07
CA ALA A 18 7.64 13.55 -8.32
C ALA A 18 8.11 14.34 -7.09
N TRP A 19 8.33 13.66 -5.98
CA TRP A 19 8.82 14.25 -4.74
C TRP A 19 9.61 13.25 -3.90
N THR A 20 10.38 13.77 -2.96
CA THR A 20 11.16 12.95 -2.02
C THR A 20 10.73 13.28 -0.61
N ALA A 21 10.53 12.28 0.20
CA ALA A 21 10.15 12.45 1.60
C ALA A 21 10.86 11.42 2.48
N ARG A 22 10.99 11.71 3.76
CA ARG A 22 11.47 10.73 4.74
C ARG A 22 10.35 9.76 5.07
N GLY A 23 10.71 8.49 5.12
CA GLY A 23 9.75 7.45 5.40
C GLY A 23 10.40 6.10 5.57
N GLU A 24 9.62 5.07 5.36
CA GLU A 24 10.10 3.69 5.37
C GLU A 24 9.37 2.86 4.32
N SER A 25 10.11 1.91 3.74
CA SER A 25 9.57 0.93 2.82
C SER A 25 9.76 -0.48 3.36
N PHE A 26 8.83 -1.36 3.08
CA PHE A 26 8.88 -2.76 3.50
C PHE A 26 9.59 -3.61 2.44
N VAL A 27 10.65 -4.30 2.84
CA VAL A 27 11.39 -5.23 1.98
C VAL A 27 10.85 -6.64 2.25
N ILE A 28 10.41 -7.31 1.21
CA ILE A 28 9.78 -8.63 1.29
C ILE A 28 10.88 -9.70 1.33
N ASP A 29 11.00 -10.40 2.44
CA ASP A 29 11.94 -11.51 2.58
C ASP A 29 11.33 -12.84 2.13
N SER A 30 10.02 -13.06 2.37
CA SER A 30 9.30 -14.24 1.92
C SER A 30 7.83 -13.95 1.65
N ILE A 31 7.26 -14.72 0.73
CA ILE A 31 5.85 -14.71 0.36
C ILE A 31 5.29 -16.11 0.64
N ILE A 32 4.28 -16.19 1.51
CA ILE A 32 3.67 -17.44 1.92
C ILE A 32 2.24 -17.45 1.39
N THR A 33 1.94 -18.44 0.54
CA THR A 33 0.59 -18.64 0.01
C THR A 33 -0.03 -19.86 0.68
N SER A 34 -1.23 -19.69 1.22
CA SER A 34 -1.97 -20.78 1.87
C SER A 34 -2.30 -21.89 0.85
N GLN A 35 -2.08 -23.15 1.23
CA GLN A 35 -2.48 -24.31 0.45
C GLN A 35 -4.01 -24.51 0.46
N ARG A 36 -4.69 -24.01 1.47
CA ARG A 36 -6.15 -24.12 1.58
C ARG A 36 -6.81 -22.91 0.96
N SER A 37 -7.80 -23.14 0.13
CA SER A 37 -8.69 -22.08 -0.34
C SER A 37 -9.65 -21.67 0.77
N PHE A 38 -9.78 -20.37 0.98
CA PHE A 38 -10.76 -19.77 1.88
C PHE A 38 -11.58 -18.74 1.12
N GLN A 39 -12.89 -18.89 1.13
CA GLN A 39 -13.82 -18.03 0.39
C GLN A 39 -13.43 -17.81 -1.10
N GLY A 40 -12.90 -18.85 -1.74
CA GLY A 40 -12.55 -18.81 -3.17
C GLY A 40 -11.19 -18.23 -3.50
N HIS A 41 -10.33 -17.93 -2.50
CA HIS A 41 -8.97 -17.46 -2.72
C HIS A 41 -7.96 -18.12 -1.78
N HIS A 42 -6.68 -18.06 -2.15
CA HIS A 42 -5.58 -18.49 -1.29
C HIS A 42 -4.97 -17.28 -0.60
N GLU A 43 -5.01 -17.25 0.72
CA GLU A 43 -4.43 -16.16 1.51
C GLU A 43 -2.93 -16.02 1.26
N VAL A 44 -2.47 -14.79 1.12
CA VAL A 44 -1.06 -14.45 1.00
C VAL A 44 -0.61 -13.73 2.27
N ARG A 45 0.51 -14.19 2.83
CA ARG A 45 1.17 -13.57 3.97
C ARG A 45 2.61 -13.23 3.63
N LEU A 46 3.06 -12.08 4.08
CA LEU A 46 4.41 -11.61 3.86
C LEU A 46 5.22 -11.67 5.16
N LYS A 47 6.52 -11.89 4.99
CA LYS A 47 7.54 -11.66 6.02
C LYS A 47 8.61 -10.75 5.44
N GLY A 48 9.10 -9.82 6.23
CA GLY A 48 10.10 -8.88 5.78
C GLY A 48 10.49 -7.89 6.87
N ARG A 49 11.07 -6.78 6.45
CA ARG A 49 11.56 -5.74 7.34
C ARG A 49 11.31 -4.34 6.79
N TRP A 50 11.14 -3.39 7.68
CA TRP A 50 11.05 -1.98 7.33
C TRP A 50 12.44 -1.35 7.25
N GLU A 51 12.70 -0.64 6.16
CA GLU A 51 13.91 0.15 5.96
C GLU A 51 13.55 1.63 5.93
N ARG A 52 14.14 2.40 6.85
CA ARG A 52 13.99 3.85 6.94
C ARG A 52 14.96 4.57 6.03
N GLY A 53 14.54 5.68 5.50
CA GLY A 53 15.38 6.56 4.70
C GLY A 53 14.56 7.47 3.78
N PRO A 54 15.26 8.21 2.89
CA PRO A 54 14.60 8.99 1.85
C PRO A 54 13.81 8.08 0.91
N GLN A 55 12.58 8.46 0.62
CA GLN A 55 11.71 7.76 -0.32
C GLN A 55 11.49 8.65 -1.54
N ALA A 56 11.90 8.17 -2.71
CA ALA A 56 11.61 8.80 -3.99
C ALA A 56 10.23 8.35 -4.47
N LEU A 57 9.32 9.28 -4.59
CA LEU A 57 7.93 9.01 -4.96
C LEU A 57 7.71 9.54 -6.39
N PRO A 58 7.33 8.67 -7.34
CA PRO A 58 7.07 9.09 -8.71
C PRO A 58 5.82 9.96 -8.81
N PRO A 59 5.66 10.74 -9.88
CA PRO A 59 4.41 11.44 -10.16
C PRO A 59 3.27 10.43 -10.31
N LYS A 60 2.06 10.88 -10.04
CA LYS A 60 0.84 10.04 -10.05
C LYS A 60 0.82 8.96 -8.96
N SER A 61 1.54 9.16 -7.86
CA SER A 61 1.42 8.35 -6.67
C SER A 61 0.12 8.67 -5.91
N PHE A 62 -0.54 7.65 -5.41
CA PHE A 62 -1.69 7.83 -4.53
C PHE A 62 -1.22 8.06 -3.10
N ILE A 63 -1.80 9.06 -2.45
CA ILE A 63 -1.47 9.45 -1.08
C ILE A 63 -2.70 9.25 -0.19
N VAL A 64 -2.52 8.50 0.88
CA VAL A 64 -3.57 8.26 1.87
C VAL A 64 -3.10 8.75 3.22
N SER A 65 -3.71 9.82 3.71
CA SER A 65 -3.40 10.35 5.04
C SER A 65 -4.09 9.53 6.13
N THR A 66 -3.35 9.15 7.17
CA THR A 66 -3.94 8.52 8.36
C THR A 66 -4.62 9.53 9.29
N ALA A 67 -4.42 10.83 9.04
CA ALA A 67 -5.08 11.91 9.77
C ALA A 67 -6.49 12.17 9.21
N GLN A 68 -7.31 11.15 9.17
CA GLN A 68 -8.72 11.20 8.77
C GLN A 68 -9.52 10.22 9.63
N PRO A 69 -10.87 10.30 9.67
CA PRO A 69 -11.68 9.52 10.61
C PRO A 69 -11.46 8.00 10.59
N ARG A 70 -11.06 7.45 9.46
CA ARG A 70 -10.77 6.01 9.30
C ARG A 70 -9.28 5.69 9.29
N GLY A 71 -8.45 6.49 9.96
CA GLY A 71 -7.00 6.31 10.00
C GLY A 71 -6.55 4.92 10.46
N ALA A 72 -7.18 4.37 11.50
CA ALA A 72 -6.88 3.02 11.99
C ALA A 72 -7.22 1.93 10.97
N LEU A 73 -8.32 2.07 10.25
CA LEU A 73 -8.70 1.15 9.18
C LEU A 73 -7.70 1.18 8.03
N ILE A 74 -7.20 2.37 7.68
CA ILE A 74 -6.17 2.54 6.63
C ILE A 74 -4.93 1.73 7.00
N VAL A 75 -4.43 1.90 8.22
CA VAL A 75 -3.26 1.15 8.70
C VAL A 75 -3.52 -0.34 8.61
N TYR A 76 -4.65 -0.81 9.11
CA TYR A 76 -5.03 -2.21 9.09
C TYR A 76 -5.09 -2.80 7.67
N LEU A 77 -5.69 -2.09 6.73
CA LEU A 77 -5.84 -2.56 5.35
C LEU A 77 -4.53 -2.56 4.55
N LEU A 78 -3.66 -1.58 4.78
CA LEU A 78 -2.47 -1.36 3.96
C LEU A 78 -1.19 -1.93 4.57
N GLU A 79 -1.22 -2.43 5.79
CA GLU A 79 -0.04 -3.06 6.40
C GLU A 79 0.33 -4.36 5.69
N PRO A 80 1.63 -4.56 5.34
CA PRO A 80 2.07 -5.74 4.61
C PRO A 80 1.89 -7.04 5.38
N GLU A 81 1.96 -7.01 6.71
CA GLU A 81 1.84 -8.18 7.59
C GLU A 81 0.50 -8.23 8.34
N SER A 82 -0.50 -7.47 7.90
CA SER A 82 -1.84 -7.53 8.50
C SER A 82 -2.51 -8.89 8.27
N ASP A 83 -3.16 -9.41 9.28
CA ASP A 83 -3.82 -10.72 9.21
C ASP A 83 -4.99 -10.76 8.23
N ASP A 84 -5.65 -9.64 8.02
CA ASP A 84 -6.85 -9.54 7.17
C ASP A 84 -6.85 -8.25 6.34
N GLY A 85 -5.67 -7.83 5.91
CA GLY A 85 -5.49 -6.65 5.06
C GLY A 85 -5.60 -6.98 3.57
N LEU A 86 -5.40 -5.95 2.73
CA LEU A 86 -5.50 -6.07 1.28
C LEU A 86 -4.47 -7.06 0.70
N THR A 87 -3.33 -7.25 1.34
CA THR A 87 -2.33 -8.26 0.96
C THR A 87 -2.88 -9.67 1.11
N THR A 88 -3.48 -9.98 2.24
CA THR A 88 -4.09 -11.30 2.53
C THR A 88 -5.17 -11.64 1.51
N TRP A 89 -5.93 -10.64 1.06
CA TRP A 89 -7.01 -10.78 0.07
C TRP A 89 -6.54 -10.63 -1.38
N ASN A 90 -5.25 -10.79 -1.66
CA ASN A 90 -4.67 -10.91 -3.00
C ASN A 90 -4.71 -9.62 -3.86
N LEU A 91 -4.96 -8.46 -3.27
CA LEU A 91 -5.07 -7.21 -4.03
C LEU A 91 -3.73 -6.65 -4.53
N PHE A 92 -2.63 -7.16 -4.01
CA PHE A 92 -1.27 -6.78 -4.41
C PHE A 92 -0.49 -7.88 -5.12
N ASP A 93 -1.05 -9.07 -5.35
CA ASP A 93 -0.32 -10.27 -5.80
C ASP A 93 0.59 -10.00 -7.00
N SER A 94 0.12 -9.28 -8.01
CA SER A 94 0.90 -8.97 -9.21
C SER A 94 2.11 -8.07 -8.97
N GLN A 95 2.19 -7.42 -7.82
CA GLN A 95 3.24 -6.48 -7.44
C GLN A 95 4.22 -7.05 -6.41
N LEU A 96 3.95 -8.27 -5.89
CA LEU A 96 4.76 -8.87 -4.85
C LEU A 96 5.90 -9.68 -5.44
N LYS A 97 7.13 -9.43 -4.99
CA LYS A 97 8.32 -10.20 -5.35
C LYS A 97 9.20 -10.40 -4.11
N LYS A 98 9.68 -11.62 -3.92
CA LYS A 98 10.70 -11.90 -2.91
C LYS A 98 11.95 -11.06 -3.18
N GLY A 99 12.45 -10.37 -2.16
CA GLY A 99 13.55 -9.43 -2.26
C GLY A 99 13.16 -8.05 -2.79
N GLY A 100 11.91 -7.87 -3.25
CA GLY A 100 11.39 -6.59 -3.72
C GLY A 100 10.79 -5.75 -2.60
N ARG A 101 10.35 -4.55 -2.96
CA ARG A 101 9.68 -3.63 -2.04
C ARG A 101 8.17 -3.76 -2.14
N PHE A 102 7.51 -3.74 -1.00
CA PHE A 102 6.06 -3.68 -0.93
C PHE A 102 5.53 -2.40 -1.60
N PRO A 103 4.40 -2.44 -2.31
CA PRO A 103 3.92 -1.29 -3.08
C PRO A 103 3.43 -0.10 -2.25
N VAL A 104 3.27 -0.26 -0.95
CA VAL A 104 2.90 0.82 -0.04
C VAL A 104 4.12 1.30 0.73
N THR A 105 4.37 2.60 0.71
CA THR A 105 5.45 3.26 1.44
C THR A 105 4.85 4.13 2.55
N ARG A 106 5.39 4.08 3.74
CA ARG A 106 5.02 4.98 4.84
C ARG A 106 5.85 6.24 4.76
N ILE A 107 5.19 7.40 4.78
CA ILE A 107 5.84 8.70 4.77
C ILE A 107 5.63 9.39 6.10
N PHE A 108 6.71 9.92 6.65
CA PHE A 108 6.70 10.72 7.86
C PHE A 108 6.71 12.20 7.47
N ASP A 109 5.54 12.81 7.46
CA ASP A 109 5.43 14.24 7.21
C ASP A 109 5.51 15.00 8.54
N LEU A 110 6.67 15.63 8.76
CA LEU A 110 6.90 16.44 9.97
C LEU A 110 6.23 17.81 9.89
N SER A 111 5.83 18.28 8.70
CA SER A 111 5.23 19.60 8.48
C SER A 111 3.72 19.62 8.70
N ARG A 112 3.08 18.47 8.63
CA ARG A 112 1.65 18.29 8.86
C ARG A 112 1.42 17.11 9.80
N ARG A 113 0.67 17.32 10.85
CA ARG A 113 0.35 16.31 11.86
C ARG A 113 -0.21 15.03 11.21
N GLY A 114 0.61 14.01 11.06
CA GLY A 114 0.17 12.69 10.61
C GLY A 114 1.20 11.93 9.79
N ARG A 115 1.03 10.63 9.78
CA ARG A 115 1.72 9.71 8.88
C ARG A 115 0.91 9.56 7.61
N ARG A 116 1.58 9.41 6.47
CA ARG A 116 0.92 9.16 5.19
C ARG A 116 1.39 7.83 4.63
N ALA A 117 0.46 7.06 4.10
CA ALA A 117 0.77 5.92 3.25
C ALA A 117 0.80 6.38 1.79
N VAL A 118 1.79 5.97 1.04
CA VAL A 118 1.89 6.26 -0.38
C VAL A 118 1.84 4.95 -1.16
N LEU A 119 0.86 4.87 -2.03
CA LEU A 119 0.66 3.76 -2.93
C LEU A 119 1.34 4.08 -4.27
N ARG A 120 2.32 3.29 -4.63
CA ARG A 120 2.96 3.41 -5.94
C ARG A 120 2.03 2.86 -7.02
N ARG A 121 1.87 3.61 -8.10
CA ARG A 121 1.24 3.08 -9.30
C ARG A 121 2.12 1.99 -9.91
N SER A 122 1.56 0.82 -10.16
CA SER A 122 2.19 -0.13 -11.06
C SER A 122 1.85 0.24 -12.51
N SER A 123 2.75 -0.05 -13.43
CA SER A 123 2.50 0.13 -14.87
C SER A 123 1.26 -0.63 -15.38
N ALA A 124 0.86 -1.69 -14.69
CA ALA A 124 -0.34 -2.46 -15.00
C ALA A 124 -1.65 -1.80 -14.52
N SER A 125 -1.58 -0.88 -13.53
CA SER A 125 -2.77 -0.24 -12.96
C SER A 125 -3.33 0.89 -13.83
N THR A 126 -2.62 1.28 -14.88
CA THR A 126 -3.02 2.41 -15.75
C THR A 126 -4.30 2.10 -16.53
N GLN A 127 -4.57 0.84 -16.84
CA GLN A 127 -5.76 0.45 -17.60
C GLN A 127 -7.04 0.38 -16.76
N LEU A 128 -6.95 0.12 -15.47
CA LEU A 128 -8.12 0.04 -14.60
C LEU A 128 -8.65 1.41 -14.12
N GLN A 129 -7.87 2.47 -14.30
CA GLN A 129 -8.23 3.81 -13.82
C GLN A 129 -8.92 4.69 -14.87
N LEU A 130 -8.89 4.29 -16.14
CA LEU A 130 -9.55 5.03 -17.21
C LEU A 130 -11.05 4.70 -17.35
N GLN A 131 -11.59 3.81 -16.50
CA GLN A 131 -13.01 3.40 -16.52
C GLN A 131 -13.84 3.98 -15.38
N HIS A 132 -13.31 4.95 -14.66
CA HIS A 132 -14.08 5.64 -13.60
C HIS A 132 -14.00 7.14 -13.74
#